data_7b0543f80a27827f6a38d84ae7dcb8d8
#
_entry.id   7b0543f80a27827f6a38d84ae7dcb8d8
#
_cell.length_a   1.000
_cell.length_b   1.000
_cell.length_c   1.000
_cell.angle_alpha   90.00
_cell.angle_beta   90.00
_cell.angle_gamma   90.00
#
_symmetry.space_group_name_H-M   'P 1'
#
loop_
_entity.id
_entity.type
_entity.pdbx_description
1 polymer ?
#
loop_
_entity_poly.entity_id
_entity_poly.type
_entity_poly.pdbx_seq_one_letter_code
_entity_poly.pdbx_strand_id
1 'polypeptide(L)'
;MLYREAGQFKTSYVADQAMFPIAQDRWFVLALLLIAYLVVPFVANEYWLQAVLIPFLVFCMAAIWLNLLLGYAGQLSLGTGAFMAVGAYATYKLITAFPDLNVIVAFILAGVITAAVGLVFGTPSLRIKGFYLAVATLAAQFFLSWMFNKVPWFYNYNPSGTITTPPRTVFGVMVTGPEATAEVRYLVALTLVALLALAAKNLVRSRDRKSVV
;
A
#
# COMPACT_ATOMS: atom_id res chain seq x y z
N MET A 1 -19.40 -15.48 -12.61
CA MET A 1 -20.16 -14.59 -11.72
C MET A 1 -20.88 -15.47 -10.73
N LEU A 2 -20.44 -15.51 -9.49
CA LEU A 2 -21.08 -16.35 -8.47
C LEU A 2 -22.44 -15.75 -8.12
N TYR A 3 -23.47 -16.56 -8.26
CA TYR A 3 -24.85 -16.15 -8.03
C TYR A 3 -25.02 -15.70 -6.58
N ARG A 4 -25.34 -14.45 -6.37
CA ARG A 4 -25.79 -13.91 -5.07
C ARG A 4 -27.28 -13.73 -5.16
N GLU A 5 -28.02 -14.43 -4.32
CA GLU A 5 -29.46 -14.21 -4.22
C GLU A 5 -29.73 -12.76 -3.82
N ALA A 6 -30.58 -12.09 -4.58
CA ALA A 6 -31.08 -10.77 -4.22
C ALA A 6 -31.95 -10.90 -2.95
N GLY A 7 -31.74 -10.00 -1.98
CA GLY A 7 -32.57 -9.98 -0.78
C GLY A 7 -32.02 -10.77 0.43
N GLN A 8 -30.71 -11.04 0.50
CA GLN A 8 -30.11 -11.57 1.73
C GLN A 8 -30.32 -10.60 2.91
N PHE A 9 -31.36 -10.87 3.65
CA PHE A 9 -31.71 -10.12 4.84
C PHE A 9 -30.99 -10.71 6.06
N LYS A 10 -30.25 -9.88 6.79
CA LYS A 10 -29.51 -10.31 7.98
C LYS A 10 -30.20 -9.74 9.22
N THR A 11 -30.62 -10.65 10.10
CA THR A 11 -31.37 -10.32 11.32
C THR A 11 -30.49 -10.12 12.54
N SER A 12 -29.21 -10.50 12.48
CA SER A 12 -28.29 -10.37 13.61
C SER A 12 -27.04 -9.61 13.24
N TYR A 13 -26.52 -8.81 14.19
CA TYR A 13 -25.30 -8.02 14.06
C TYR A 13 -24.06 -8.90 13.75
N VAL A 14 -24.02 -10.10 14.34
CA VAL A 14 -22.94 -11.08 14.13
C VAL A 14 -22.97 -11.63 12.69
N ALA A 15 -24.14 -11.86 12.14
CA ALA A 15 -24.29 -12.32 10.76
C ALA A 15 -23.91 -11.23 9.74
N ASP A 16 -24.13 -9.96 10.07
CA ASP A 16 -23.74 -8.82 9.24
C ASP A 16 -22.22 -8.56 9.28
N GLN A 17 -21.58 -8.87 10.40
CA GLN A 17 -20.13 -8.80 10.57
C GLN A 17 -19.36 -9.97 9.93
N ALA A 18 -20.04 -11.02 9.46
CA ALA A 18 -19.37 -12.17 8.86
C ALA A 18 -18.54 -11.75 7.64
N MET A 19 -17.26 -12.12 7.63
CA MET A 19 -16.30 -11.73 6.59
C MET A 19 -16.70 -12.23 5.21
N PHE A 20 -17.11 -13.48 5.14
CA PHE A 20 -17.57 -14.15 3.95
C PHE A 20 -18.83 -14.94 4.36
N PRO A 21 -20.02 -14.40 4.13
CA PRO A 21 -21.27 -15.06 4.51
C PRO A 21 -21.48 -16.36 3.71
N ILE A 22 -20.92 -16.44 2.52
CA ILE A 22 -21.06 -17.57 1.60
C ILE A 22 -19.79 -18.44 1.67
N ALA A 23 -19.96 -19.74 1.86
CA ALA A 23 -18.82 -20.68 1.91
C ALA A 23 -17.99 -20.69 0.62
N GLN A 24 -18.63 -20.49 -0.53
CA GLN A 24 -17.95 -20.40 -1.83
C GLN A 24 -16.95 -19.23 -1.89
N ASP A 25 -17.31 -18.06 -1.38
CA ASP A 25 -16.42 -16.90 -1.36
C ASP A 25 -15.17 -17.17 -0.51
N ARG A 26 -15.32 -17.92 0.60
CA ARG A 26 -14.18 -18.30 1.46
C ARG A 26 -13.22 -19.23 0.72
N TRP A 27 -13.76 -20.26 0.08
CA TRP A 27 -12.95 -21.21 -0.68
C TRP A 27 -12.28 -20.56 -1.89
N PHE A 28 -12.98 -19.65 -2.57
CA PHE A 28 -12.43 -18.91 -3.70
C PHE A 28 -11.25 -18.01 -3.28
N VAL A 29 -11.40 -17.22 -2.21
CA VAL A 29 -10.31 -16.36 -1.70
C VAL A 29 -9.15 -17.19 -1.19
N LEU A 30 -9.42 -18.30 -0.50
CA LEU A 30 -8.37 -19.21 -0.02
C LEU A 30 -7.63 -19.86 -1.19
N ALA A 31 -8.35 -20.35 -2.20
CA ALA A 31 -7.73 -20.90 -3.41
C ALA A 31 -6.88 -19.87 -4.16
N LEU A 32 -7.38 -18.64 -4.29
CA LEU A 32 -6.64 -17.54 -4.91
C LEU A 32 -5.35 -17.22 -4.15
N LEU A 33 -5.40 -17.15 -2.82
CA LEU A 33 -4.22 -16.95 -1.99
C LEU A 33 -3.24 -18.12 -2.10
N LEU A 34 -3.72 -19.37 -2.08
CA LEU A 34 -2.85 -20.54 -2.24
C LEU A 34 -2.15 -20.53 -3.61
N ILE A 35 -2.88 -20.22 -4.68
CA ILE A 35 -2.29 -20.09 -6.02
C ILE A 35 -1.23 -18.97 -6.03
N ALA A 36 -1.54 -17.81 -5.46
CA ALA A 36 -0.63 -16.67 -5.43
C ALA A 36 0.65 -16.95 -4.62
N TYR A 37 0.58 -17.69 -3.52
CA TYR A 37 1.74 -18.01 -2.69
C TYR A 37 2.53 -19.24 -3.15
N LEU A 38 1.84 -20.28 -3.67
CA LEU A 38 2.49 -21.56 -3.97
C LEU A 38 2.75 -21.77 -5.47
N VAL A 39 1.83 -21.34 -6.35
CA VAL A 39 1.96 -21.62 -7.78
C VAL A 39 2.75 -20.52 -8.49
N VAL A 40 2.37 -19.28 -8.27
CA VAL A 40 2.93 -18.13 -9.01
C VAL A 40 4.46 -18.02 -8.87
N PRO A 41 5.10 -18.14 -7.68
CA PRO A 41 6.55 -18.01 -7.56
C PRO A 41 7.33 -19.07 -8.34
N PHE A 42 6.74 -20.27 -8.54
CA PHE A 42 7.43 -21.38 -9.22
C PHE A 42 7.17 -21.41 -10.74
N VAL A 43 6.05 -20.86 -11.18
CA VAL A 43 5.63 -20.90 -12.60
C VAL A 43 5.95 -19.61 -13.35
N ALA A 44 5.92 -18.48 -12.65
CA ALA A 44 6.13 -17.18 -13.27
C ALA A 44 7.62 -16.94 -13.55
N ASN A 45 7.92 -16.52 -14.76
CA ASN A 45 9.27 -16.10 -15.15
C ASN A 45 9.62 -14.77 -14.45
N GLU A 46 10.92 -14.50 -14.34
CA GLU A 46 11.45 -13.28 -13.71
C GLU A 46 10.83 -11.99 -14.31
N TYR A 47 10.61 -11.97 -15.63
CA TYR A 47 9.93 -10.87 -16.30
C TYR A 47 8.51 -10.64 -15.77
N TRP A 48 7.71 -11.70 -15.62
CA TRP A 48 6.35 -11.60 -15.10
C TRP A 48 6.34 -11.14 -13.65
N LEU A 49 7.27 -11.63 -12.84
CA LEU A 49 7.37 -11.22 -11.44
C LEU A 49 7.75 -9.75 -11.30
N GLN A 50 8.83 -9.31 -11.97
CA GLN A 50 9.38 -7.96 -11.78
C GLN A 50 8.61 -6.88 -12.56
N ALA A 51 8.22 -7.15 -13.80
CA ALA A 51 7.63 -6.13 -14.66
C ALA A 51 6.09 -6.05 -14.56
N VAL A 52 5.42 -7.11 -14.11
CA VAL A 52 3.95 -7.15 -14.08
C VAL A 52 3.41 -7.31 -12.65
N LEU A 53 3.78 -8.40 -11.97
CA LEU A 53 3.14 -8.77 -10.71
C LEU A 53 3.53 -7.86 -9.54
N ILE A 54 4.80 -7.52 -9.38
CA ILE A 54 5.24 -6.61 -8.30
C ILE A 54 4.64 -5.21 -8.48
N PRO A 55 4.71 -4.55 -9.65
CA PRO A 55 4.02 -3.29 -9.87
C PRO A 55 2.50 -3.38 -9.65
N PHE A 56 1.87 -4.45 -10.11
CA PHE A 56 0.44 -4.69 -9.89
C PHE A 56 0.11 -4.73 -8.38
N LEU A 57 0.88 -5.47 -7.57
CA LEU A 57 0.68 -5.54 -6.13
C LEU A 57 0.88 -4.17 -5.46
N VAL A 58 1.87 -3.40 -5.90
CA VAL A 58 2.10 -2.03 -5.39
C VAL A 58 0.89 -1.13 -5.69
N PHE A 59 0.36 -1.19 -6.91
CA PHE A 59 -0.86 -0.44 -7.25
C PHE A 59 -2.11 -0.97 -6.53
N CYS A 60 -2.19 -2.26 -6.24
CA CYS A 60 -3.26 -2.80 -5.39
C CYS A 60 -3.24 -2.19 -3.98
N MET A 61 -2.05 -2.02 -3.37
CA MET A 61 -1.95 -1.33 -2.08
C MET A 61 -2.48 0.10 -2.15
N ALA A 62 -2.09 0.86 -3.17
CA ALA A 62 -2.59 2.20 -3.39
C ALA A 62 -4.12 2.24 -3.60
N ALA A 63 -4.64 1.31 -4.40
CA ALA A 63 -6.07 1.22 -4.69
C ALA A 63 -6.91 0.89 -3.44
N ILE A 64 -6.43 0.02 -2.56
CA ILE A 64 -7.11 -0.29 -1.28
C ILE A 64 -7.27 0.99 -0.44
N TRP A 65 -6.21 1.77 -0.28
CA TRP A 65 -6.26 3.01 0.49
C TRP A 65 -7.09 4.10 -0.17
N LEU A 66 -6.98 4.22 -1.50
CA LEU A 66 -7.81 5.17 -2.25
C LEU A 66 -9.29 4.80 -2.15
N ASN A 67 -9.63 3.52 -2.18
CA ASN A 67 -11.01 3.06 -2.00
C ASN A 67 -11.54 3.37 -0.59
N LEU A 68 -10.71 3.24 0.45
CA LEU A 68 -11.09 3.65 1.80
C LEU A 68 -11.37 5.15 1.87
N LEU A 69 -10.50 5.97 1.28
CA LEU A 69 -10.63 7.40 1.31
C LEU A 69 -11.84 7.90 0.49
N LEU A 70 -12.00 7.37 -0.72
CA LEU A 70 -13.10 7.77 -1.61
C LEU A 70 -14.43 7.11 -1.21
N GLY A 71 -14.41 5.81 -0.93
CA GLY A 71 -15.62 5.03 -0.71
C GLY A 71 -16.22 5.21 0.68
N TYR A 72 -15.41 5.42 1.71
CA TYR A 72 -15.88 5.53 3.09
C TYR A 72 -15.79 6.94 3.67
N ALA A 73 -14.74 7.69 3.35
CA ALA A 73 -14.60 9.08 3.80
C ALA A 73 -15.20 10.10 2.81
N GLY A 74 -15.61 9.68 1.61
CA GLY A 74 -16.17 10.56 0.59
C GLY A 74 -15.20 11.65 0.10
N GLN A 75 -13.89 11.44 0.32
CA GLN A 75 -12.85 12.42 -0.03
C GLN A 75 -12.14 12.00 -1.30
N LEU A 76 -12.24 12.81 -2.34
CA LEU A 76 -11.50 12.61 -3.58
C LEU A 76 -10.06 13.12 -3.41
N SER A 77 -9.08 12.21 -3.50
CA SER A 77 -7.67 12.54 -3.45
C SER A 77 -6.97 12.12 -4.73
N LEU A 78 -6.27 13.05 -5.36
CA LEU A 78 -5.40 12.81 -6.52
C LEU A 78 -3.91 12.78 -6.15
N GLY A 79 -3.60 12.81 -4.85
CA GLY A 79 -2.23 12.85 -4.32
C GLY A 79 -1.64 11.49 -3.91
N THR A 80 -2.32 10.39 -4.17
CA THR A 80 -1.91 9.06 -3.70
C THR A 80 -0.49 8.68 -4.12
N GLY A 81 -0.12 8.98 -5.38
CA GLY A 81 1.22 8.70 -5.91
C GLY A 81 2.32 9.46 -5.17
N ALA A 82 2.06 10.71 -4.77
CA ALA A 82 3.02 11.51 -4.00
C ALA A 82 3.29 10.90 -2.62
N PHE A 83 2.25 10.46 -1.90
CA PHE A 83 2.41 9.83 -0.59
C PHE A 83 3.10 8.47 -0.68
N MET A 84 2.86 7.71 -1.75
CA MET A 84 3.64 6.50 -2.04
C MET A 84 5.12 6.83 -2.23
N ALA A 85 5.44 7.89 -2.99
CA ALA A 85 6.80 8.35 -3.18
C ALA A 85 7.44 8.80 -1.87
N VAL A 86 6.73 9.56 -1.02
CA VAL A 86 7.21 9.94 0.32
C VAL A 86 7.61 8.71 1.13
N GLY A 87 6.75 7.68 1.18
CA GLY A 87 7.04 6.43 1.89
C GLY A 87 8.26 5.70 1.33
N ALA A 88 8.38 5.63 0.00
CA ALA A 88 9.52 4.99 -0.66
C ALA A 88 10.84 5.71 -0.36
N TYR A 89 10.87 7.04 -0.52
CA TYR A 89 12.06 7.84 -0.23
C TYR A 89 12.42 7.85 1.25
N ALA A 90 11.43 7.91 2.15
CA ALA A 90 11.65 7.82 3.59
C ALA A 90 12.27 6.47 3.97
N THR A 91 11.73 5.36 3.46
CA THR A 91 12.29 4.02 3.68
C THR A 91 13.71 3.93 3.16
N TYR A 92 13.96 4.39 1.93
CA TYR A 92 15.29 4.41 1.33
C TYR A 92 16.30 5.18 2.18
N LYS A 93 15.94 6.39 2.63
CA LYS A 93 16.80 7.21 3.48
C LYS A 93 17.09 6.57 4.83
N LEU A 94 16.08 6.00 5.46
CA LEU A 94 16.25 5.31 6.75
C LEU A 94 17.19 4.11 6.64
N ILE A 95 17.02 3.27 5.62
CA ILE A 95 17.87 2.11 5.39
C ILE A 95 19.30 2.53 5.02
N THR A 96 19.48 3.62 4.29
CA THR A 96 20.79 4.11 3.92
C THR A 96 21.52 4.79 5.08
N ALA A 97 20.78 5.58 5.89
CA ALA A 97 21.37 6.31 7.04
C ALA A 97 21.70 5.41 8.23
N PHE A 98 20.92 4.35 8.43
CA PHE A 98 21.07 3.42 9.55
C PHE A 98 21.28 1.98 9.04
N PRO A 99 22.54 1.58 8.83
CA PRO A 99 22.89 0.25 8.32
C PRO A 99 22.36 -0.91 9.15
N ASP A 100 22.25 -0.78 10.46
CA ASP A 100 21.79 -1.81 11.37
C ASP A 100 20.27 -1.85 11.58
N LEU A 101 19.54 -0.91 10.95
CA LEU A 101 18.09 -0.82 11.12
C LEU A 101 17.38 -1.97 10.39
N ASN A 102 16.51 -2.67 11.13
CA ASN A 102 15.67 -3.71 10.54
C ASN A 102 14.69 -3.09 9.51
N VAL A 103 14.54 -3.74 8.36
CA VAL A 103 13.66 -3.27 7.26
C VAL A 103 12.21 -3.06 7.72
N ILE A 104 11.70 -3.93 8.60
CA ILE A 104 10.32 -3.81 9.13
C ILE A 104 10.18 -2.52 9.95
N VAL A 105 11.18 -2.22 10.77
CA VAL A 105 11.20 -0.97 11.57
C VAL A 105 11.31 0.24 10.64
N ALA A 106 12.13 0.15 9.60
CA ALA A 106 12.24 1.21 8.58
C ALA A 106 10.91 1.46 7.88
N PHE A 107 10.13 0.43 7.53
CA PHE A 107 8.79 0.59 6.96
C PHE A 107 7.80 1.27 7.92
N ILE A 108 7.82 0.90 9.20
CA ILE A 108 6.94 1.53 10.21
C ILE A 108 7.30 3.00 10.37
N LEU A 109 8.60 3.33 10.50
CA LEU A 109 9.06 4.71 10.63
C LEU A 109 8.76 5.53 9.36
N ALA A 110 8.94 4.96 8.18
CA ALA A 110 8.57 5.60 6.91
C ALA A 110 7.06 5.86 6.85
N GLY A 111 6.24 4.95 7.37
CA GLY A 111 4.80 5.15 7.53
C GLY A 111 4.48 6.35 8.43
N VAL A 112 5.16 6.50 9.56
CA VAL A 112 5.01 7.65 10.47
C VAL A 112 5.43 8.96 9.78
N ILE A 113 6.56 8.96 9.07
CA ILE A 113 7.02 10.12 8.29
C ILE A 113 5.99 10.49 7.22
N THR A 114 5.48 9.51 6.48
CA THR A 114 4.45 9.72 5.46
C THR A 114 3.17 10.28 6.07
N ALA A 115 2.76 9.78 7.23
CA ALA A 115 1.60 10.30 7.97
C ALA A 115 1.82 11.77 8.39
N ALA A 116 3.00 12.11 8.89
CA ALA A 116 3.35 13.47 9.27
C ALA A 116 3.30 14.42 8.05
N VAL A 117 3.86 14.01 6.91
CA VAL A 117 3.75 14.77 5.65
C VAL A 117 2.29 14.88 5.21
N GLY A 118 1.53 13.78 5.34
CA GLY A 118 0.09 13.76 5.07
C GLY A 118 -0.69 14.75 5.94
N LEU A 119 -0.34 14.91 7.21
CA LEU A 119 -0.95 15.91 8.09
C LEU A 119 -0.62 17.35 7.65
N VAL A 120 0.61 17.61 7.23
CA VAL A 120 1.01 18.95 6.74
C VAL A 120 0.19 19.37 5.52
N PHE A 121 0.02 18.50 4.55
CA PHE A 121 -0.78 18.79 3.35
C PHE A 121 -2.28 18.60 3.57
N GLY A 122 -2.68 17.67 4.46
CA GLY A 122 -4.05 17.36 4.77
C GLY A 122 -4.73 18.43 5.63
N THR A 123 -4.03 19.00 6.61
CA THR A 123 -4.62 20.01 7.52
C THR A 123 -5.21 21.22 6.80
N PRO A 124 -4.53 21.85 5.84
CA PRO A 124 -5.14 22.92 5.04
C PRO A 124 -6.31 22.41 4.19
N SER A 125 -6.21 21.19 3.67
CA SER A 125 -7.23 20.61 2.78
C SER A 125 -8.52 20.23 3.51
N LEU A 126 -8.49 19.97 4.82
CA LEU A 126 -9.69 19.71 5.63
C LEU A 126 -10.66 20.90 5.67
N ARG A 127 -10.15 22.11 5.43
CA ARG A 127 -11.00 23.33 5.36
C ARG A 127 -11.66 23.50 3.99
N ILE A 128 -11.24 22.72 3.00
CA ILE A 128 -11.67 22.81 1.61
C ILE A 128 -12.58 21.60 1.33
N LYS A 129 -13.80 21.86 0.84
CA LYS A 129 -14.78 20.80 0.57
C LYS A 129 -14.90 20.50 -0.93
N GLY A 130 -15.23 19.25 -1.26
CA GLY A 130 -15.58 18.85 -2.61
C GLY A 130 -14.42 18.86 -3.60
N PHE A 131 -14.64 19.37 -4.79
CA PHE A 131 -13.68 19.35 -5.90
C PHE A 131 -12.35 20.08 -5.60
N TYR A 132 -12.38 21.13 -4.81
CA TYR A 132 -11.17 21.88 -4.44
C TYR A 132 -10.18 21.03 -3.64
N LEU A 133 -10.66 20.06 -2.88
CA LEU A 133 -9.79 19.09 -2.18
C LEU A 133 -8.97 18.26 -3.17
N ALA A 134 -9.61 17.79 -4.25
CA ALA A 134 -8.92 17.06 -5.31
C ALA A 134 -7.82 17.88 -5.98
N VAL A 135 -8.09 19.15 -6.26
CA VAL A 135 -7.11 20.08 -6.83
C VAL A 135 -5.94 20.34 -5.87
N ALA A 136 -6.22 20.51 -4.58
CA ALA A 136 -5.18 20.71 -3.57
C ALA A 136 -4.27 19.49 -3.43
N THR A 137 -4.83 18.29 -3.45
CA THR A 137 -4.03 17.03 -3.40
C THR A 137 -3.24 16.80 -4.70
N LEU A 138 -3.76 17.22 -5.84
CA LEU A 138 -3.05 17.20 -7.11
C LEU A 138 -1.86 18.19 -7.09
N ALA A 139 -2.06 19.39 -6.57
CA ALA A 139 -0.97 20.36 -6.41
C ALA A 139 0.14 19.82 -5.48
N ALA A 140 -0.23 19.17 -4.38
CA ALA A 140 0.72 18.49 -3.50
C ALA A 140 1.49 17.38 -4.24
N GLN A 141 0.84 16.64 -5.12
CA GLN A 141 1.51 15.61 -5.93
C GLN A 141 2.54 16.20 -6.87
N PHE A 142 2.22 17.27 -7.57
CA PHE A 142 3.19 17.94 -8.45
C PHE A 142 4.37 18.53 -7.66
N PHE A 143 4.09 19.16 -6.52
CA PHE A 143 5.13 19.73 -5.66
C PHE A 143 6.08 18.65 -5.13
N LEU A 144 5.55 17.55 -4.57
CA LEU A 144 6.37 16.46 -4.06
C LEU A 144 7.17 15.77 -5.16
N SER A 145 6.56 15.53 -6.33
CA SER A 145 7.26 14.97 -7.49
C SER A 145 8.41 15.88 -7.95
N TRP A 146 8.17 17.19 -8.03
CA TRP A 146 9.20 18.17 -8.33
C TRP A 146 10.32 18.14 -7.28
N MET A 147 9.98 18.13 -6.01
CA MET A 147 10.93 18.11 -4.89
C MET A 147 11.85 16.88 -4.95
N PHE A 148 11.30 15.69 -5.15
CA PHE A 148 12.07 14.45 -5.23
C PHE A 148 13.03 14.42 -6.43
N ASN A 149 12.66 15.03 -7.55
CA ASN A 149 13.48 15.08 -8.75
C ASN A 149 14.54 16.20 -8.73
N LYS A 150 14.30 17.30 -8.00
CA LYS A 150 15.17 18.48 -8.02
C LYS A 150 16.11 18.60 -6.84
N VAL A 151 15.77 17.99 -5.70
CA VAL A 151 16.60 18.08 -4.51
C VAL A 151 17.58 16.89 -4.46
N PRO A 152 18.89 17.12 -4.67
CA PRO A 152 19.89 16.04 -4.78
C PRO A 152 20.01 15.16 -3.54
N TRP A 153 19.61 15.69 -2.39
CA TRP A 153 19.62 14.96 -1.13
C TRP A 153 18.76 13.67 -1.18
N PHE A 154 17.65 13.65 -1.91
CA PHE A 154 16.78 12.48 -1.97
C PHE A 154 17.41 11.30 -2.70
N TYR A 155 18.21 11.53 -3.73
CA TYR A 155 18.91 10.50 -4.49
C TYR A 155 20.40 10.38 -4.15
N ASN A 156 20.78 10.84 -2.94
CA ASN A 156 22.15 10.76 -2.41
C ASN A 156 23.21 11.37 -3.36
N TYR A 157 22.88 12.48 -4.03
CA TYR A 157 23.77 13.18 -4.97
C TYR A 157 24.28 12.30 -6.13
N ASN A 158 23.57 11.20 -6.45
CA ASN A 158 23.95 10.34 -7.56
C ASN A 158 23.74 11.09 -8.90
N PRO A 159 24.79 11.25 -9.74
CA PRO A 159 24.66 11.98 -11.01
C PRO A 159 23.63 11.40 -11.98
N SER A 160 23.40 10.08 -11.93
CA SER A 160 22.40 9.41 -12.77
C SER A 160 20.95 9.56 -12.26
N GLY A 161 20.77 10.13 -11.05
CA GLY A 161 19.46 10.21 -10.40
C GLY A 161 18.87 8.85 -10.01
N THR A 162 19.59 7.76 -10.22
CA THR A 162 19.11 6.41 -9.87
C THR A 162 19.25 6.14 -8.39
N ILE A 163 18.26 5.46 -7.83
CA ILE A 163 18.24 5.04 -6.43
C ILE A 163 18.33 3.52 -6.38
N THR A 164 19.41 3.04 -5.75
CA THR A 164 19.59 1.61 -5.47
C THR A 164 19.52 1.39 -3.97
N THR A 165 18.63 0.53 -3.53
CA THR A 165 18.52 0.17 -2.12
C THR A 165 19.66 -0.77 -1.73
N PRO A 166 20.33 -0.54 -0.57
CA PRO A 166 21.35 -1.46 -0.07
C PRO A 166 20.73 -2.83 0.23
N PRO A 167 21.51 -3.91 0.11
CA PRO A 167 21.05 -5.26 0.42
C PRO A 167 20.71 -5.38 1.92
N ARG A 168 19.54 -5.91 2.22
CA ARG A 168 19.07 -6.15 3.59
C ARG A 168 18.36 -7.48 3.71
N THR A 169 18.56 -8.12 4.83
CA THR A 169 17.92 -9.39 5.18
C THR A 169 16.81 -9.17 6.20
N VAL A 170 15.74 -9.93 6.05
CA VAL A 170 14.66 -10.06 7.02
C VAL A 170 14.50 -11.55 7.31
N PHE A 171 14.64 -11.94 8.58
CA PHE A 171 14.65 -13.36 9.01
C PHE A 171 15.64 -14.24 8.25
N GLY A 172 16.82 -13.70 7.87
CA GLY A 172 17.83 -14.43 7.13
C GLY A 172 17.61 -14.52 5.62
N VAL A 173 16.52 -13.98 5.10
CA VAL A 173 16.23 -13.93 3.66
C VAL A 173 16.52 -12.53 3.14
N MET A 174 17.23 -12.41 2.02
CA MET A 174 17.54 -11.13 1.38
C MET A 174 16.30 -10.56 0.69
N VAL A 175 15.81 -9.42 1.19
CA VAL A 175 14.56 -8.80 0.73
C VAL A 175 14.82 -7.60 -0.18
N THR A 176 15.90 -6.85 0.06
CA THR A 176 16.23 -5.65 -0.71
C THR A 176 17.61 -5.75 -1.33
N GLY A 177 17.92 -4.87 -2.29
CA GLY A 177 19.18 -4.88 -3.01
C GLY A 177 19.10 -5.62 -4.34
N PRO A 178 20.14 -5.52 -5.18
CA PRO A 178 20.18 -6.17 -6.49
C PRO A 178 20.22 -7.71 -6.41
N GLU A 179 20.71 -8.24 -5.31
CA GLU A 179 20.89 -9.69 -5.09
C GLU A 179 19.60 -10.39 -4.58
N ALA A 180 18.56 -9.63 -4.21
CA ALA A 180 17.29 -10.20 -3.80
C ALA A 180 16.57 -10.81 -5.01
N THR A 181 16.13 -12.07 -4.90
CA THR A 181 15.42 -12.76 -5.98
C THR A 181 14.03 -12.15 -6.21
N ALA A 182 13.55 -12.28 -7.44
CA ALA A 182 12.23 -11.72 -7.83
C ALA A 182 11.09 -12.36 -7.03
N GLU A 183 11.20 -13.67 -6.75
CA GLU A 183 10.22 -14.43 -5.98
C GLU A 183 10.08 -13.90 -4.56
N VAL A 184 11.21 -13.61 -3.88
CA VAL A 184 11.18 -13.07 -2.52
C VAL A 184 10.55 -11.69 -2.49
N ARG A 185 10.89 -10.81 -3.43
CA ARG A 185 10.27 -9.48 -3.53
C ARG A 185 8.77 -9.58 -3.78
N TYR A 186 8.35 -10.49 -4.66
CA TYR A 186 6.95 -10.76 -4.93
C TYR A 186 6.22 -11.25 -3.68
N LEU A 187 6.76 -12.24 -2.96
CA LEU A 187 6.17 -12.78 -1.73
C LEU A 187 6.04 -11.73 -0.63
N VAL A 188 7.05 -10.86 -0.48
CA VAL A 188 6.99 -9.74 0.46
C VAL A 188 5.90 -8.74 0.05
N ALA A 189 5.82 -8.36 -1.22
CA ALA A 189 4.76 -7.47 -1.70
C ALA A 189 3.37 -8.09 -1.50
N LEU A 190 3.21 -9.38 -1.80
CA LEU A 190 1.96 -10.09 -1.62
C LEU A 190 1.52 -10.16 -0.15
N THR A 191 2.46 -10.44 0.77
CA THR A 191 2.17 -10.44 2.20
C THR A 191 1.78 -9.07 2.71
N LEU A 192 2.42 -8.00 2.25
CA LEU A 192 2.04 -6.64 2.58
C LEU A 192 0.64 -6.28 2.06
N VAL A 193 0.30 -6.66 0.82
CA VAL A 193 -1.07 -6.47 0.28
C VAL A 193 -2.09 -7.21 1.11
N ALA A 194 -1.84 -8.48 1.48
CA ALA A 194 -2.75 -9.28 2.29
C ALA A 194 -2.96 -8.67 3.69
N LEU A 195 -1.88 -8.23 4.34
CA LEU A 195 -1.96 -7.57 5.65
C LEU A 195 -2.72 -6.25 5.56
N LEU A 196 -2.46 -5.44 4.53
CA LEU A 196 -3.17 -4.18 4.33
C LEU A 196 -4.65 -4.39 4.00
N ALA A 197 -4.99 -5.41 3.21
CA ALA A 197 -6.38 -5.75 2.93
C ALA A 197 -7.12 -6.18 4.20
N LEU A 198 -6.47 -6.96 5.07
CA LEU A 198 -7.03 -7.34 6.37
C LEU A 198 -7.18 -6.12 7.29
N ALA A 199 -6.16 -5.25 7.36
CA ALA A 199 -6.21 -4.03 8.15
C ALA A 199 -7.32 -3.08 7.67
N ALA A 200 -7.43 -2.87 6.35
CA ALA A 200 -8.50 -2.08 5.74
C ALA A 200 -9.88 -2.62 6.07
N LYS A 201 -10.05 -3.94 5.99
CA LYS A 201 -11.30 -4.59 6.34
C LYS A 201 -11.65 -4.45 7.82
N ASN A 202 -10.66 -4.61 8.72
CA ASN A 202 -10.87 -4.43 10.15
C ASN A 202 -11.23 -2.98 10.47
N LEU A 203 -10.60 -2.02 9.81
CA LEU A 203 -10.90 -0.58 9.96
C LEU A 203 -12.35 -0.27 9.58
N VAL A 204 -12.79 -0.76 8.42
CA VAL A 204 -14.16 -0.56 7.93
C VAL A 204 -15.22 -1.17 8.85
N ARG A 205 -14.86 -2.26 9.56
CA ARG A 205 -15.77 -2.99 10.47
C ARG A 205 -15.62 -2.62 11.93
N SER A 206 -14.69 -1.70 12.25
CA SER A 206 -14.51 -1.27 13.63
C SER A 206 -15.78 -0.58 14.16
N ARG A 207 -15.93 -0.62 15.48
CA ARG A 207 -17.11 -0.10 16.20
C ARG A 207 -17.33 1.42 16.00
N ASP A 208 -16.28 2.11 15.56
CA ASP A 208 -16.28 3.58 15.38
C ASP A 208 -16.84 4.04 14.03
N ARG A 209 -17.52 3.16 13.29
CA ARG A 209 -18.19 3.49 12.02
C ARG A 209 -19.17 4.67 12.14
N LYS A 210 -19.63 4.99 13.36
CA LYS A 210 -20.55 6.13 13.62
C LYS A 210 -19.85 7.49 13.65
N SER A 211 -18.51 7.53 13.74
CA SER A 211 -17.74 8.79 13.79
C SER A 211 -17.15 9.23 12.45
N VAL A 212 -17.33 8.43 11.40
CA VAL A 212 -16.76 8.69 10.06
C VAL A 212 -17.84 9.09 9.04
N VAL A 213 -19.12 9.22 9.47
CA VAL A 213 -20.22 9.73 8.65
C VAL A 213 -20.62 11.12 9.11
#